data_b6af1b99660673767975096650230a27
#
_entry.id   b6af1b99660673767975096650230a27
#
_cell.length_a   1.000
_cell.length_b   1.000
_cell.length_c   1.000
_cell.angle_alpha   90.00
_cell.angle_beta   90.00
_cell.angle_gamma   90.00
#
_symmetry.space_group_name_H-M   'P 1'
#
loop_
_entity.id
_entity.type
_entity.pdbx_description
1 polymer ?
#
loop_
_entity_poly.entity_id
_entity_poly.type
_entity_poly.pdbx_seq_one_letter_code
_entity_poly.pdbx_strand_id
1 'polypeptide(L)'
;MVRLWVVGLIIASAAIAAAEATAQSTVTFNKDVLPILQNNCQSCHRPGQVAPMSLLTYKDVRPWAKAIKAATVARKMPPWNADPRYGHYTNDRSLKQSAIDTLTKWVDAGAPEGDPNDAPAPKQWPSEGWEVEPDIILDGPDFDVPATGVVDWFWVAIPSHFTRDTWITSMQFQPVDPAVVHHIGITFVPHTPDVKYNEPIWERIQRDADLITVPGQPFQQTVVTRLGLGGREQDTYVPGHTISDYRPYNAARLIPANTDIYLNLHYTPNGTPIRTHVKIGFTVAKDPPKHQVLMVMVSSATDREHFRIPANDGNWAAPAGEATFVRDVEIISMMPHMHVRGKSMTYTLTYPDGKVEKILDVPHYDFNWQLKYDTSVKVPKGSKLRVDAHYDNSANNKYNPNPNRDVYYGEQTWEEMMIGYVGVLVDDPKLDPRQLFESIRR
;
A
#
# COMPACT_ATOMS: atom_id res chain seq x y z
N MET A 1 -58.20 -65.12 -59.68
CA MET A 1 -57.83 -64.59 -58.33
C MET A 1 -56.38 -64.18 -58.39
N VAL A 2 -56.17 -62.89 -58.54
CA VAL A 2 -54.83 -62.24 -58.63
C VAL A 2 -54.64 -61.43 -57.36
N ARG A 3 -53.65 -61.74 -56.55
CA ARG A 3 -53.27 -60.99 -55.36
C ARG A 3 -52.22 -59.96 -55.76
N LEU A 4 -52.55 -58.65 -55.71
CA LEU A 4 -51.62 -57.55 -55.81
C LEU A 4 -50.86 -57.45 -54.48
N TRP A 5 -49.52 -57.42 -54.57
CA TRP A 5 -48.66 -57.03 -53.47
C TRP A 5 -48.28 -55.51 -53.68
N VAL A 6 -48.70 -54.66 -52.76
CA VAL A 6 -48.25 -53.23 -52.69
C VAL A 6 -46.99 -53.17 -51.81
N VAL A 7 -45.90 -52.88 -52.49
CA VAL A 7 -44.62 -52.60 -51.75
C VAL A 7 -44.60 -51.12 -51.34
N GLY A 8 -44.77 -50.89 -50.08
CA GLY A 8 -44.65 -49.54 -49.50
C GLY A 8 -43.17 -49.18 -49.32
N LEU A 9 -42.73 -48.13 -50.03
CA LEU A 9 -41.40 -47.53 -49.87
C LEU A 9 -41.49 -46.60 -48.67
N ILE A 10 -40.81 -46.91 -47.55
CA ILE A 10 -40.59 -45.97 -46.42
C ILE A 10 -39.33 -45.17 -46.70
N ILE A 11 -39.49 -43.91 -47.05
CA ILE A 11 -38.38 -42.93 -47.11
C ILE A 11 -38.11 -42.45 -45.72
N ALA A 12 -37.04 -42.94 -45.11
CA ALA A 12 -36.50 -42.38 -43.85
C ALA A 12 -35.74 -41.10 -44.13
N SER A 13 -36.38 -39.97 -43.86
CA SER A 13 -35.74 -38.64 -43.85
C SER A 13 -34.90 -38.53 -42.59
N ALA A 14 -33.59 -38.77 -42.70
CA ALA A 14 -32.63 -38.45 -41.66
C ALA A 14 -32.43 -36.92 -41.60
N ALA A 15 -33.10 -36.26 -40.66
CA ALA A 15 -32.82 -34.87 -40.32
C ALA A 15 -31.46 -34.82 -39.63
N ILE A 16 -30.44 -34.38 -40.37
CA ILE A 16 -29.14 -34.00 -39.79
C ILE A 16 -29.35 -32.67 -39.06
N ALA A 17 -29.59 -32.73 -37.76
CA ALA A 17 -29.47 -31.56 -36.89
C ALA A 17 -27.99 -31.18 -36.83
N ALA A 18 -27.58 -30.24 -37.68
CA ALA A 18 -26.32 -29.56 -37.52
C ALA A 18 -26.43 -28.72 -36.22
N ALA A 19 -25.92 -29.26 -35.13
CA ALA A 19 -25.62 -28.46 -33.95
C ALA A 19 -24.57 -27.45 -34.39
N GLU A 20 -24.97 -26.19 -34.62
CA GLU A 20 -24.07 -25.08 -34.64
C GLU A 20 -23.43 -24.99 -33.23
N ALA A 21 -22.33 -25.70 -33.06
CA ALA A 21 -21.42 -25.44 -32.00
C ALA A 21 -20.95 -23.98 -32.24
N THR A 22 -21.56 -23.03 -31.58
CA THR A 22 -20.98 -21.67 -31.48
C THR A 22 -19.57 -21.88 -31.03
N ALA A 23 -18.61 -21.73 -31.94
CA ALA A 23 -17.19 -21.78 -31.63
C ALA A 23 -16.95 -20.67 -30.65
N GLN A 24 -16.91 -21.02 -29.38
CA GLN A 24 -16.57 -20.07 -28.30
C GLN A 24 -15.19 -19.57 -28.67
N SER A 25 -15.08 -18.30 -29.05
CA SER A 25 -13.82 -17.72 -29.50
C SER A 25 -12.75 -17.99 -28.45
N THR A 26 -11.69 -18.68 -28.87
CA THR A 26 -10.59 -19.03 -27.97
C THR A 26 -10.00 -17.76 -27.41
N VAL A 27 -9.93 -17.64 -26.08
CA VAL A 27 -9.29 -16.52 -25.42
C VAL A 27 -7.81 -16.50 -25.78
N THR A 28 -7.30 -15.38 -26.29
CA THR A 28 -5.92 -15.21 -26.73
C THR A 28 -5.20 -14.12 -25.96
N PHE A 29 -3.85 -14.17 -26.00
CA PHE A 29 -3.03 -13.18 -25.32
C PHE A 29 -3.24 -11.76 -25.88
N ASN A 30 -3.06 -11.61 -27.20
CA ASN A 30 -3.07 -10.29 -27.83
C ASN A 30 -4.42 -9.58 -27.70
N LYS A 31 -5.52 -10.31 -27.88
CA LYS A 31 -6.87 -9.74 -27.85
C LYS A 31 -7.44 -9.56 -26.45
N ASP A 32 -7.27 -10.57 -25.58
CA ASP A 32 -8.05 -10.65 -24.35
C ASP A 32 -7.19 -10.44 -23.09
N VAL A 33 -5.96 -10.94 -23.07
CA VAL A 33 -5.10 -10.95 -21.88
C VAL A 33 -4.25 -9.67 -21.78
N LEU A 34 -3.64 -9.25 -22.90
CA LEU A 34 -2.76 -8.07 -22.90
C LEU A 34 -3.45 -6.80 -22.41
N PRO A 35 -4.70 -6.50 -22.77
CA PRO A 35 -5.43 -5.37 -22.19
C PRO A 35 -5.58 -5.44 -20.67
N ILE A 36 -5.82 -6.64 -20.11
CA ILE A 36 -5.91 -6.84 -18.66
C ILE A 36 -4.56 -6.54 -18.01
N LEU A 37 -3.47 -7.08 -18.57
CA LEU A 37 -2.12 -6.87 -18.04
C LEU A 37 -1.68 -5.40 -18.12
N GLN A 38 -1.98 -4.72 -19.22
CA GLN A 38 -1.67 -3.30 -19.40
C GLN A 38 -2.36 -2.43 -18.34
N ASN A 39 -3.61 -2.72 -18.03
CA ASN A 39 -4.40 -1.88 -17.13
C ASN A 39 -4.16 -2.20 -15.65
N ASN A 40 -3.77 -3.43 -15.30
CA ASN A 40 -3.77 -3.87 -13.91
C ASN A 40 -2.41 -4.39 -13.39
N CYS A 41 -1.43 -4.65 -14.27
CA CYS A 41 -0.21 -5.36 -13.88
C CYS A 41 1.08 -4.63 -14.27
N GLN A 42 1.12 -4.04 -15.48
CA GLN A 42 2.35 -3.49 -16.05
C GLN A 42 2.88 -2.25 -15.34
N SER A 43 2.09 -1.59 -14.48
CA SER A 43 2.60 -0.51 -13.62
C SER A 43 3.74 -0.98 -12.72
N CYS A 44 3.69 -2.22 -12.24
CA CYS A 44 4.73 -2.84 -11.41
C CYS A 44 5.56 -3.88 -12.18
N HIS A 45 4.95 -4.61 -13.12
CA HIS A 45 5.56 -5.71 -13.87
C HIS A 45 6.16 -5.24 -15.20
N ARG A 46 7.17 -4.39 -15.14
CA ARG A 46 7.99 -3.94 -16.27
C ARG A 46 9.43 -3.67 -15.82
N PRO A 47 10.41 -3.63 -16.74
CA PRO A 47 11.80 -3.32 -16.38
C PRO A 47 11.92 -2.03 -15.56
N GLY A 48 12.78 -2.04 -14.55
CA GLY A 48 13.01 -0.90 -13.65
C GLY A 48 11.92 -0.66 -12.61
N GLN A 49 10.99 -1.61 -12.40
CA GLN A 49 9.98 -1.53 -11.37
C GLN A 49 10.13 -2.66 -10.33
N VAL A 50 9.29 -2.61 -9.29
CA VAL A 50 9.39 -3.48 -8.10
C VAL A 50 9.22 -4.97 -8.39
N ALA A 51 8.44 -5.34 -9.41
CA ALA A 51 8.17 -6.74 -9.70
C ALA A 51 9.33 -7.44 -10.41
N PRO A 52 9.64 -8.71 -10.07
CA PRO A 52 10.82 -9.41 -10.57
C PRO A 52 10.72 -9.87 -12.04
N MET A 53 9.51 -9.84 -12.65
CA MET A 53 9.31 -10.25 -14.04
C MET A 53 8.54 -9.20 -14.83
N SER A 54 8.89 -9.06 -16.11
CA SER A 54 8.15 -8.25 -17.07
C SER A 54 6.87 -8.96 -17.53
N LEU A 55 5.78 -8.20 -17.69
CA LEU A 55 4.52 -8.67 -18.29
C LEU A 55 4.14 -7.81 -19.51
N LEU A 56 5.14 -7.35 -20.29
CA LEU A 56 4.93 -6.47 -21.43
C LEU A 56 4.58 -7.21 -22.72
N THR A 57 5.20 -8.36 -22.97
CA THR A 57 5.05 -9.11 -24.21
C THR A 57 4.58 -10.55 -23.96
N TYR A 58 4.04 -11.20 -25.01
CA TYR A 58 3.69 -12.61 -24.92
C TYR A 58 4.86 -13.49 -24.48
N LYS A 59 6.06 -13.23 -25.01
CA LYS A 59 7.28 -13.96 -24.66
C LYS A 59 7.62 -13.84 -23.18
N ASP A 60 7.42 -12.65 -22.61
CA ASP A 60 7.67 -12.42 -21.18
C ASP A 60 6.61 -13.11 -20.31
N VAL A 61 5.34 -13.08 -20.72
CA VAL A 61 4.19 -13.52 -19.93
C VAL A 61 3.99 -15.04 -19.97
N ARG A 62 4.20 -15.66 -21.15
CA ARG A 62 3.89 -17.08 -21.39
C ARG A 62 4.52 -18.04 -20.37
N PRO A 63 5.79 -17.87 -19.95
CA PRO A 63 6.41 -18.73 -18.92
C PRO A 63 5.70 -18.65 -17.56
N TRP A 64 5.09 -17.52 -17.25
CA TRP A 64 4.44 -17.23 -15.97
C TRP A 64 2.92 -17.51 -15.96
N ALA A 65 2.34 -17.98 -17.06
CA ALA A 65 0.89 -18.12 -17.24
C ALA A 65 0.23 -18.85 -16.07
N LYS A 66 0.76 -20.01 -15.65
CA LYS A 66 0.23 -20.79 -14.52
C LYS A 66 0.33 -20.04 -13.19
N ALA A 67 1.44 -19.32 -12.96
CA ALA A 67 1.63 -18.52 -11.75
C ALA A 67 0.68 -17.31 -11.73
N ILE A 68 0.47 -16.65 -12.86
CA ILE A 68 -0.50 -15.55 -13.02
C ILE A 68 -1.91 -16.05 -12.66
N LYS A 69 -2.35 -17.17 -13.24
CA LYS A 69 -3.64 -17.78 -12.89
C LYS A 69 -3.74 -18.05 -11.38
N ALA A 70 -2.75 -18.70 -10.80
CA ALA A 70 -2.76 -19.04 -9.37
C ALA A 70 -2.83 -17.78 -8.49
N ALA A 71 -2.06 -16.74 -8.80
CA ALA A 71 -2.01 -15.51 -8.04
C ALA A 71 -3.32 -14.70 -8.15
N THR A 72 -3.91 -14.63 -9.35
CA THR A 72 -5.14 -13.86 -9.58
C THR A 72 -6.39 -14.57 -9.03
N VAL A 73 -6.49 -15.88 -9.16
CA VAL A 73 -7.57 -16.68 -8.56
C VAL A 73 -7.52 -16.59 -7.02
N ALA A 74 -6.33 -16.64 -6.44
CA ALA A 74 -6.14 -16.47 -5.00
C ALA A 74 -6.24 -15.00 -4.55
N ARG A 75 -6.52 -14.04 -5.46
CA ARG A 75 -6.59 -12.59 -5.22
C ARG A 75 -5.35 -12.01 -4.52
N LYS A 76 -4.18 -12.62 -4.76
CA LYS A 76 -2.89 -12.12 -4.29
C LYS A 76 -2.31 -11.03 -5.20
N MET A 77 -2.73 -11.03 -6.48
CA MET A 77 -2.33 -10.05 -7.49
C MET A 77 -3.52 -9.57 -8.32
N PRO A 78 -3.63 -8.26 -8.56
CA PRO A 78 -2.86 -7.18 -7.93
C PRO A 78 -3.05 -7.17 -6.40
N PRO A 79 -2.09 -6.67 -5.60
CA PRO A 79 -2.27 -6.55 -4.15
C PRO A 79 -3.43 -5.61 -3.83
N TRP A 80 -4.43 -6.12 -3.15
CA TRP A 80 -5.58 -5.36 -2.68
C TRP A 80 -6.29 -6.14 -1.58
N ASN A 81 -6.27 -5.59 -0.36
CA ASN A 81 -6.69 -6.33 0.83
C ASN A 81 -7.97 -5.77 1.48
N ALA A 82 -8.55 -4.67 0.95
CA ALA A 82 -9.82 -4.16 1.44
C ALA A 82 -10.98 -5.09 1.08
N ASP A 83 -11.85 -5.33 2.05
CA ASP A 83 -13.09 -6.06 1.83
C ASP A 83 -14.03 -5.21 0.94
N PRO A 84 -14.45 -5.71 -0.23
CA PRO A 84 -15.24 -4.93 -1.19
C PRO A 84 -16.65 -4.55 -0.70
N ARG A 85 -17.09 -5.09 0.43
CA ARG A 85 -18.38 -4.76 1.05
C ARG A 85 -18.36 -3.40 1.78
N TYR A 86 -17.19 -2.86 2.06
CA TYR A 86 -17.03 -1.66 2.89
C TYR A 86 -16.17 -0.62 2.20
N GLY A 87 -16.58 0.63 2.31
CA GLY A 87 -15.89 1.76 1.70
C GLY A 87 -15.96 1.82 0.17
N HIS A 88 -15.47 2.92 -0.38
CA HIS A 88 -15.28 3.13 -1.82
C HIS A 88 -13.93 3.79 -2.02
N TYR A 89 -13.09 3.20 -2.88
CA TYR A 89 -11.72 3.64 -3.05
C TYR A 89 -11.46 4.03 -4.50
N THR A 90 -10.93 5.23 -4.71
CA THR A 90 -10.63 5.74 -6.05
C THR A 90 -9.44 5.06 -6.69
N ASN A 91 -8.57 4.47 -5.87
CA ASN A 91 -7.40 3.71 -6.30
C ASN A 91 -7.59 2.18 -6.21
N ASP A 92 -8.85 1.69 -6.23
CA ASP A 92 -9.13 0.25 -6.22
C ASP A 92 -8.50 -0.44 -7.44
N ARG A 93 -7.56 -1.33 -7.17
CA ARG A 93 -6.83 -2.12 -8.15
C ARG A 93 -7.24 -3.59 -8.17
N SER A 94 -8.29 -3.95 -7.44
CA SER A 94 -8.79 -5.32 -7.44
C SER A 94 -9.26 -5.75 -8.83
N LEU A 95 -8.96 -6.99 -9.22
CA LEU A 95 -9.45 -7.51 -10.50
C LEU A 95 -10.93 -7.83 -10.42
N LYS A 96 -11.68 -7.40 -11.45
CA LYS A 96 -13.04 -7.87 -11.70
C LYS A 96 -13.03 -9.38 -11.95
N GLN A 97 -14.07 -10.08 -11.51
CA GLN A 97 -14.16 -11.53 -11.70
C GLN A 97 -14.04 -11.92 -13.17
N SER A 98 -14.62 -11.15 -14.09
CA SER A 98 -14.51 -11.39 -15.53
C SER A 98 -13.06 -11.40 -16.05
N ALA A 99 -12.19 -10.53 -15.50
CA ALA A 99 -10.78 -10.52 -15.85
C ALA A 99 -10.06 -11.78 -15.32
N ILE A 100 -10.36 -12.21 -14.09
CA ILE A 100 -9.84 -13.46 -13.51
C ILE A 100 -10.27 -14.66 -14.35
N ASP A 101 -11.54 -14.70 -14.78
CA ASP A 101 -12.10 -15.77 -15.62
C ASP A 101 -11.41 -15.80 -16.98
N THR A 102 -11.15 -14.64 -17.58
CA THR A 102 -10.42 -14.52 -18.86
C THR A 102 -9.00 -15.06 -18.74
N LEU A 103 -8.24 -14.64 -17.72
CA LEU A 103 -6.89 -15.15 -17.46
C LEU A 103 -6.90 -16.66 -17.22
N THR A 104 -7.87 -17.15 -16.47
CA THR A 104 -8.04 -18.58 -16.18
C THR A 104 -8.29 -19.37 -17.47
N LYS A 105 -9.27 -18.95 -18.28
CA LYS A 105 -9.61 -19.59 -19.57
C LYS A 105 -8.42 -19.60 -20.53
N TRP A 106 -7.69 -18.50 -20.61
CA TRP A 106 -6.48 -18.39 -21.43
C TRP A 106 -5.43 -19.43 -21.03
N VAL A 107 -5.15 -19.56 -19.75
CA VAL A 107 -4.15 -20.53 -19.26
C VAL A 107 -4.62 -21.95 -19.50
N ASP A 108 -5.91 -22.27 -19.27
CA ASP A 108 -6.47 -23.60 -19.46
C ASP A 108 -6.53 -24.00 -20.93
N ALA A 109 -6.66 -23.05 -21.85
CA ALA A 109 -6.56 -23.26 -23.30
C ALA A 109 -5.11 -23.42 -23.82
N GLY A 110 -4.11 -23.51 -22.92
CA GLY A 110 -2.70 -23.67 -23.31
C GLY A 110 -1.98 -22.35 -23.53
N ALA A 111 -2.58 -21.22 -23.13
CA ALA A 111 -2.07 -19.86 -23.23
C ALA A 111 -1.66 -19.47 -24.68
N PRO A 112 -2.60 -19.50 -25.67
CA PRO A 112 -2.31 -19.14 -27.04
C PRO A 112 -2.01 -17.63 -27.20
N GLU A 113 -1.15 -17.29 -28.19
CA GLU A 113 -0.77 -15.90 -28.47
C GLU A 113 -1.88 -15.10 -29.16
N GLY A 114 -2.50 -15.68 -30.16
CA GLY A 114 -3.50 -15.03 -31.01
C GLY A 114 -2.86 -14.20 -32.14
N ASP A 115 -3.71 -13.47 -32.89
CA ASP A 115 -3.25 -12.61 -33.98
C ASP A 115 -2.51 -11.38 -33.40
N PRO A 116 -1.29 -11.07 -33.84
CA PRO A 116 -0.57 -9.85 -33.43
C PRO A 116 -1.32 -8.54 -33.75
N ASN A 117 -2.19 -8.54 -34.77
CA ASN A 117 -2.99 -7.38 -35.14
C ASN A 117 -4.11 -7.06 -34.12
N ASP A 118 -4.47 -8.02 -33.28
CA ASP A 118 -5.44 -7.82 -32.20
C ASP A 118 -4.81 -7.13 -30.95
N ALA A 119 -3.48 -7.00 -30.91
CA ALA A 119 -2.78 -6.42 -29.77
C ALA A 119 -3.07 -4.91 -29.66
N PRO A 120 -3.45 -4.41 -28.47
CA PRO A 120 -3.55 -2.98 -28.24
C PRO A 120 -2.15 -2.32 -28.34
N ALA A 121 -2.15 -1.03 -28.63
CA ALA A 121 -0.91 -0.26 -28.62
C ALA A 121 -0.19 -0.39 -27.27
N PRO A 122 1.15 -0.47 -27.25
CA PRO A 122 1.91 -0.50 -25.99
C PRO A 122 1.60 0.73 -25.14
N LYS A 123 1.46 0.51 -23.83
CA LYS A 123 1.25 1.61 -22.88
C LYS A 123 2.51 2.48 -22.81
N GLN A 124 2.34 3.78 -22.91
CA GLN A 124 3.42 4.73 -22.71
C GLN A 124 3.61 5.00 -21.22
N TRP A 125 4.85 5.02 -20.79
CA TRP A 125 5.25 5.32 -19.42
C TRP A 125 6.04 6.63 -19.42
N PRO A 126 5.95 7.45 -18.36
CA PRO A 126 6.77 8.65 -18.24
C PRO A 126 8.26 8.31 -18.39
N SER A 127 8.98 9.05 -19.22
CA SER A 127 10.38 8.75 -19.58
C SER A 127 11.32 8.82 -18.37
N GLU A 128 11.04 9.73 -17.44
CA GLU A 128 11.83 9.92 -16.21
C GLU A 128 11.17 9.31 -14.96
N GLY A 129 10.04 8.59 -15.12
CA GLY A 129 9.33 7.92 -14.03
C GLY A 129 8.47 8.84 -13.17
N TRP A 130 8.44 10.16 -13.39
CA TRP A 130 7.57 11.08 -12.68
C TRP A 130 6.16 11.04 -13.25
N GLU A 131 5.18 10.71 -12.40
CA GLU A 131 3.75 10.76 -12.77
C GLU A 131 3.26 12.21 -12.91
N VAL A 132 3.90 13.10 -12.15
CA VAL A 132 3.73 14.55 -12.21
C VAL A 132 5.11 15.16 -12.26
N GLU A 133 5.37 16.04 -13.25
CA GLU A 133 6.64 16.73 -13.36
C GLU A 133 6.90 17.58 -12.11
N PRO A 134 7.96 17.31 -11.33
CA PRO A 134 8.23 18.03 -10.09
C PRO A 134 8.89 19.39 -10.36
N ASP A 135 8.56 20.39 -9.54
CA ASP A 135 9.24 21.69 -9.52
C ASP A 135 10.57 21.61 -8.72
N ILE A 136 10.66 20.69 -7.78
CA ILE A 136 11.82 20.50 -6.90
C ILE A 136 12.11 19.00 -6.81
N ILE A 137 13.36 18.61 -7.04
CA ILE A 137 13.84 17.25 -6.82
C ILE A 137 14.92 17.28 -5.75
N LEU A 138 14.81 16.44 -4.76
CA LEU A 138 15.82 16.21 -3.74
C LEU A 138 16.33 14.76 -3.83
N ASP A 139 17.64 14.60 -3.73
CA ASP A 139 18.27 13.28 -3.70
C ASP A 139 18.56 12.89 -2.25
N GLY A 140 18.17 11.69 -1.86
CA GLY A 140 18.67 11.04 -0.67
C GLY A 140 20.11 10.54 -0.85
N PRO A 141 20.83 10.22 0.22
CA PRO A 141 22.18 9.69 0.12
C PRO A 141 22.20 8.28 -0.48
N ASP A 142 23.31 7.97 -1.15
CA ASP A 142 23.59 6.61 -1.59
C ASP A 142 23.73 5.65 -0.41
N PHE A 143 23.19 4.45 -0.57
CA PHE A 143 23.30 3.36 0.38
C PHE A 143 23.68 2.05 -0.32
N ASP A 144 24.63 1.31 0.27
CA ASP A 144 25.07 0.01 -0.23
C ASP A 144 24.22 -1.11 0.38
N VAL A 145 23.21 -1.57 -0.39
CA VAL A 145 22.36 -2.70 0.00
C VAL A 145 23.13 -4.01 -0.23
N PRO A 146 23.33 -4.86 0.79
CA PRO A 146 24.03 -6.12 0.62
C PRO A 146 23.23 -7.13 -0.20
N ALA A 147 23.87 -8.14 -0.76
CA ALA A 147 23.19 -9.22 -1.49
C ALA A 147 22.21 -10.01 -0.63
N THR A 148 22.60 -10.26 0.64
CA THR A 148 21.87 -11.13 1.57
C THR A 148 21.90 -10.55 2.99
N GLY A 149 21.09 -11.12 3.88
CA GLY A 149 21.00 -10.69 5.27
C GLY A 149 19.80 -9.78 5.52
N VAL A 150 19.85 -9.02 6.59
CA VAL A 150 18.82 -8.06 6.99
C VAL A 150 19.45 -6.68 7.05
N VAL A 151 18.80 -5.70 6.46
CA VAL A 151 19.11 -4.28 6.63
C VAL A 151 18.14 -3.73 7.67
N ASP A 152 18.68 -3.27 8.79
CA ASP A 152 17.89 -2.64 9.82
C ASP A 152 17.34 -1.28 9.31
N TRP A 153 16.24 -0.83 9.82
CA TRP A 153 15.69 0.48 9.51
C TRP A 153 16.62 1.56 10.05
N PHE A 154 16.80 2.59 9.29
CA PHE A 154 17.56 3.74 9.73
C PHE A 154 16.91 5.05 9.27
N TRP A 155 17.24 6.09 9.96
CA TRP A 155 16.87 7.44 9.60
C TRP A 155 18.05 8.15 8.94
N VAL A 156 17.75 9.10 8.07
CA VAL A 156 18.76 9.99 7.52
C VAL A 156 18.16 11.37 7.35
N ALA A 157 18.90 12.41 7.78
CA ALA A 157 18.51 13.78 7.54
C ALA A 157 19.05 14.26 6.19
N ILE A 158 18.23 14.95 5.41
CA ILE A 158 18.64 15.67 4.20
C ILE A 158 18.19 17.13 4.29
N PRO A 159 18.94 18.09 3.71
CA PRO A 159 18.51 19.49 3.70
C PRO A 159 17.30 19.66 2.78
N SER A 160 16.25 20.30 3.26
CA SER A 160 15.06 20.54 2.45
C SER A 160 15.20 21.71 1.47
N HIS A 161 16.07 22.67 1.80
CA HIS A 161 16.23 23.95 1.10
C HIS A 161 14.97 24.84 1.07
N PHE A 162 13.94 24.52 1.86
CA PHE A 162 12.75 25.36 1.99
C PHE A 162 13.02 26.56 2.89
N THR A 163 13.33 27.72 2.29
CA THR A 163 13.63 28.98 3.01
C THR A 163 12.39 29.79 3.37
N ARG A 164 11.22 29.36 2.87
CA ARG A 164 9.89 29.94 3.13
C ARG A 164 8.86 28.84 3.27
N ASP A 165 7.75 29.15 3.93
CA ASP A 165 6.58 28.27 3.93
C ASP A 165 6.19 27.92 2.50
N THR A 166 6.16 26.64 2.19
CA THR A 166 5.94 26.14 0.82
C THR A 166 4.76 25.17 0.79
N TRP A 167 3.80 25.47 -0.04
CA TRP A 167 2.66 24.59 -0.30
C TRP A 167 3.00 23.63 -1.43
N ILE A 168 2.95 22.32 -1.16
CA ILE A 168 3.14 21.29 -2.16
C ILE A 168 1.81 20.66 -2.56
N THR A 169 1.58 20.52 -3.86
CA THR A 169 0.37 19.95 -4.44
C THR A 169 0.52 18.47 -4.77
N SER A 170 1.77 18.00 -4.89
CA SER A 170 2.08 16.58 -4.96
C SER A 170 3.47 16.30 -4.41
N MET A 171 3.68 15.06 -3.97
CA MET A 171 4.97 14.53 -3.57
C MET A 171 5.09 13.11 -4.11
N GLN A 172 6.19 12.84 -4.82
CA GLN A 172 6.47 11.52 -5.38
C GLN A 172 7.84 11.03 -4.92
N PHE A 173 7.86 9.78 -4.45
CA PHE A 173 9.10 9.05 -4.19
C PHE A 173 9.49 8.26 -5.43
N GLN A 174 10.75 8.33 -5.80
CA GLN A 174 11.32 7.58 -6.91
C GLN A 174 12.59 6.86 -6.46
N PRO A 175 12.47 5.65 -5.91
CA PRO A 175 13.63 4.79 -5.71
C PRO A 175 14.31 4.52 -7.04
N VAL A 176 15.64 4.62 -7.10
CA VAL A 176 16.41 4.27 -8.30
C VAL A 176 16.31 2.78 -8.59
N ASP A 177 16.32 1.97 -7.52
CA ASP A 177 16.18 0.51 -7.59
C ASP A 177 15.00 0.06 -6.71
N PRO A 178 13.76 0.17 -7.19
CA PRO A 178 12.58 -0.12 -6.38
C PRO A 178 12.48 -1.59 -5.92
N ALA A 179 13.20 -2.50 -6.56
CA ALA A 179 13.22 -3.93 -6.20
C ALA A 179 13.87 -4.24 -4.84
N VAL A 180 14.64 -3.29 -4.29
CA VAL A 180 15.28 -3.42 -2.96
C VAL A 180 14.73 -2.45 -1.93
N VAL A 181 13.75 -1.62 -2.28
CA VAL A 181 13.15 -0.67 -1.34
C VAL A 181 11.81 -1.20 -0.84
N HIS A 182 11.74 -1.47 0.48
CA HIS A 182 10.51 -1.95 1.10
C HIS A 182 9.57 -0.78 1.44
N HIS A 183 10.07 0.26 2.13
CA HIS A 183 9.33 1.51 2.33
C HIS A 183 10.27 2.68 2.59
N ILE A 184 9.73 3.90 2.45
CA ILE A 184 10.38 5.16 2.78
C ILE A 184 9.36 6.03 3.48
N GLY A 185 9.61 6.37 4.75
CA GLY A 185 8.85 7.41 5.45
C GLY A 185 9.51 8.78 5.28
N ILE A 186 8.73 9.85 5.25
CA ILE A 186 9.22 11.24 5.22
C ILE A 186 8.63 12.05 6.36
N THR A 187 9.49 12.80 7.04
CA THR A 187 9.11 13.69 8.14
C THR A 187 9.78 15.03 7.98
N PHE A 188 9.03 16.11 8.15
CA PHE A 188 9.55 17.48 8.15
C PHE A 188 9.76 17.96 9.59
N VAL A 189 10.98 18.34 9.93
CA VAL A 189 11.39 18.70 11.30
C VAL A 189 12.02 20.09 11.30
N PRO A 190 11.71 20.98 12.25
CA PRO A 190 12.39 22.24 12.37
C PRO A 190 13.90 22.05 12.41
N HIS A 191 14.64 22.86 11.65
CA HIS A 191 16.10 22.80 11.59
C HIS A 191 16.72 23.02 12.96
N THR A 192 17.76 22.23 13.27
CA THR A 192 18.62 22.42 14.45
C THR A 192 20.08 22.54 14.01
N PRO A 193 20.90 23.38 14.69
CA PRO A 193 22.28 23.64 14.25
C PRO A 193 23.20 22.41 14.28
N ASP A 194 22.85 21.38 15.01
CA ASP A 194 23.61 20.14 15.21
C ASP A 194 23.21 19.01 14.27
N VAL A 195 22.29 19.26 13.35
CA VAL A 195 21.85 18.24 12.38
C VAL A 195 23.02 17.78 11.51
N LYS A 196 23.13 16.46 11.36
CA LYS A 196 24.10 15.84 10.45
C LYS A 196 23.37 15.29 9.23
N TYR A 197 23.69 15.85 8.08
CA TYR A 197 23.07 15.44 6.82
C TYR A 197 23.78 14.25 6.21
N ASN A 198 23.00 13.39 5.54
CA ASN A 198 23.45 12.25 4.76
C ASN A 198 24.22 11.18 5.56
N GLU A 199 24.12 11.23 6.88
CA GLU A 199 24.66 10.20 7.77
C GLU A 199 23.52 9.31 8.28
N PRO A 200 23.64 7.97 8.19
CA PRO A 200 22.64 7.06 8.74
C PRO A 200 22.56 7.19 10.26
N ILE A 201 21.35 7.37 10.78
CA ILE A 201 21.04 7.39 12.20
C ILE A 201 20.39 6.05 12.52
N TRP A 202 21.18 5.14 13.01
CA TRP A 202 20.73 3.79 13.35
C TRP A 202 19.95 3.81 14.67
N GLU A 203 18.83 3.11 14.71
CA GLU A 203 18.30 2.66 15.97
C GLU A 203 19.37 1.80 16.66
N ARG A 204 19.63 2.04 17.94
CA ARG A 204 20.44 1.11 18.74
C ARG A 204 19.62 -0.15 18.93
N ILE A 205 19.76 -1.06 17.98
CA ILE A 205 19.12 -2.35 18.05
C ILE A 205 19.98 -3.18 18.98
N GLN A 206 19.50 -3.35 20.17
CA GLN A 206 19.99 -4.42 21.00
C GLN A 206 19.45 -5.72 20.39
N ARG A 207 20.23 -6.38 19.55
CA ARG A 207 19.90 -7.67 18.90
C ARG A 207 19.84 -8.83 19.89
N ASP A 208 20.26 -8.60 21.13
CA ASP A 208 20.29 -9.64 22.13
C ASP A 208 18.89 -9.96 22.63
N ALA A 209 18.65 -11.26 22.69
CA ALA A 209 17.40 -11.86 23.14
C ALA A 209 16.89 -11.37 24.51
N ASP A 210 17.71 -10.65 25.25
CA ASP A 210 17.49 -10.21 26.64
C ASP A 210 16.91 -8.80 26.77
N LEU A 211 16.64 -8.13 25.64
CA LEU A 211 16.04 -6.80 25.63
C LEU A 211 14.56 -6.74 25.51
N ILE A 212 13.97 -7.74 25.98
CA ILE A 212 12.61 -7.58 26.52
C ILE A 212 12.79 -6.58 27.65
N THR A 213 12.19 -5.42 27.52
CA THR A 213 12.06 -4.47 28.62
C THR A 213 11.60 -5.24 29.84
N VAL A 214 12.50 -5.38 30.77
CA VAL A 214 12.15 -5.87 32.08
C VAL A 214 11.15 -4.86 32.65
N PRO A 215 9.96 -5.29 33.10
CA PRO A 215 9.03 -4.37 33.74
C PRO A 215 9.73 -3.54 34.80
N GLY A 216 9.64 -2.22 34.72
CA GLY A 216 10.32 -1.30 35.63
C GLY A 216 11.65 -0.71 35.15
N GLN A 217 12.16 -1.11 33.97
CA GLN A 217 13.27 -0.36 33.35
C GLN A 217 12.76 0.84 32.53
N PRO A 218 13.46 1.99 32.57
CA PRO A 218 13.05 3.16 31.80
C PRO A 218 13.05 2.83 30.32
N PHE A 219 12.01 3.32 29.63
CA PHE A 219 11.87 3.28 28.17
C PHE A 219 13.15 3.83 27.53
N GLN A 220 13.86 3.01 26.75
CA GLN A 220 14.95 3.52 25.92
C GLN A 220 14.36 4.39 24.84
N GLN A 221 14.79 5.67 24.80
CA GLN A 221 14.34 6.59 23.76
C GLN A 221 14.74 6.06 22.39
N THR A 222 13.72 5.79 21.56
CA THR A 222 13.92 5.49 20.14
C THR A 222 14.47 6.71 19.40
N VAL A 223 14.99 6.53 18.19
CA VAL A 223 15.38 7.67 17.33
C VAL A 223 14.20 8.64 17.17
N VAL A 224 13.00 8.08 16.96
CA VAL A 224 11.76 8.87 16.83
C VAL A 224 11.50 9.75 18.04
N THR A 225 11.60 9.21 19.25
CA THR A 225 11.39 10.02 20.48
C THR A 225 12.53 10.98 20.75
N ARG A 226 13.78 10.54 20.53
CA ARG A 226 14.97 11.38 20.74
C ARG A 226 15.02 12.60 19.82
N LEU A 227 14.64 12.43 18.56
CA LEU A 227 14.59 13.50 17.56
C LEU A 227 13.23 14.22 17.50
N GLY A 228 12.26 13.82 18.30
CA GLY A 228 10.92 14.39 18.30
C GLY A 228 10.15 14.14 16.99
N LEU A 229 10.42 13.02 16.31
CA LEU A 229 9.81 12.69 15.03
C LEU A 229 8.39 12.11 15.17
N GLY A 230 8.07 11.56 16.34
CA GLY A 230 6.80 10.89 16.60
C GLY A 230 5.59 11.78 16.29
N GLY A 231 4.65 11.23 15.53
CA GLY A 231 3.45 11.92 15.09
C GLY A 231 3.67 12.98 14.01
N ARG A 232 4.87 13.06 13.44
CA ARG A 232 5.23 14.03 12.39
C ARG A 232 5.40 13.41 11.02
N GLU A 233 5.28 12.08 10.90
CA GLU A 233 5.33 11.43 9.59
C GLU A 233 4.31 12.04 8.65
N GLN A 234 4.77 12.47 7.49
CA GLN A 234 3.96 13.23 6.56
C GLN A 234 3.47 12.38 5.41
N ASP A 235 4.26 11.42 4.97
CA ASP A 235 3.89 10.50 3.90
C ASP A 235 4.83 9.29 3.87
N THR A 236 4.42 8.24 3.13
CA THR A 236 5.18 7.00 3.05
C THR A 236 5.12 6.44 1.64
N TYR A 237 6.28 6.09 1.09
CA TYR A 237 6.37 5.21 -0.07
C TYR A 237 6.21 3.77 0.39
N VAL A 238 5.40 3.03 -0.33
CA VAL A 238 5.35 1.56 -0.30
C VAL A 238 5.24 1.04 -1.73
N PRO A 239 5.63 -0.21 -2.02
CA PRO A 239 5.48 -0.79 -3.35
C PRO A 239 4.06 -0.62 -3.90
N GLY A 240 3.95 0.05 -5.06
CA GLY A 240 2.66 0.36 -5.68
C GLY A 240 1.96 1.63 -5.21
N HIS A 241 2.53 2.37 -4.26
CA HIS A 241 2.12 3.74 -3.91
C HIS A 241 3.35 4.63 -3.89
N THR A 242 3.58 5.35 -4.98
CA THR A 242 4.77 6.17 -5.22
C THR A 242 4.51 7.65 -5.06
N ILE A 243 3.26 8.09 -5.25
CA ILE A 243 2.87 9.49 -5.28
C ILE A 243 1.68 9.79 -4.38
N SER A 244 1.73 10.92 -3.69
CA SER A 244 0.57 11.58 -3.09
C SER A 244 0.25 12.84 -3.89
N ASP A 245 -0.89 12.83 -4.58
CA ASP A 245 -1.37 13.93 -5.42
C ASP A 245 -2.59 14.58 -4.80
N TYR A 246 -2.48 15.84 -4.40
CA TYR A 246 -3.54 16.60 -3.74
C TYR A 246 -4.31 17.52 -4.68
N ARG A 247 -3.87 17.64 -5.94
CA ARG A 247 -4.48 18.51 -6.97
C ARG A 247 -5.95 18.16 -7.26
N PRO A 248 -6.37 16.86 -7.30
CA PRO A 248 -7.78 16.52 -7.49
C PRO A 248 -8.72 17.07 -6.43
N TYR A 249 -8.18 17.37 -5.24
CA TYR A 249 -8.93 17.93 -4.11
C TYR A 249 -8.80 19.46 -4.01
N ASN A 250 -8.16 20.13 -4.98
CA ASN A 250 -7.80 21.55 -4.88
C ASN A 250 -7.11 21.88 -3.55
N ALA A 251 -6.18 21.01 -3.15
CA ALA A 251 -5.53 21.00 -1.87
C ALA A 251 -4.01 20.99 -2.00
N ALA A 252 -3.35 21.36 -0.92
CA ALA A 252 -1.91 21.23 -0.77
C ALA A 252 -1.53 20.92 0.67
N ARG A 253 -0.31 20.50 0.85
CA ARG A 253 0.32 20.30 2.16
C ARG A 253 1.34 21.40 2.43
N LEU A 254 1.32 21.97 3.63
CA LEU A 254 2.30 22.96 4.03
C LEU A 254 3.60 22.29 4.48
N ILE A 255 4.72 22.73 3.90
CA ILE A 255 6.06 22.48 4.43
C ILE A 255 6.51 23.81 5.04
N PRO A 256 6.70 23.89 6.36
CA PRO A 256 7.16 25.11 7.01
C PRO A 256 8.60 25.49 6.59
N ALA A 257 8.89 26.78 6.59
CA ALA A 257 10.24 27.28 6.37
C ALA A 257 11.24 26.72 7.40
N ASN A 258 12.50 26.61 6.98
CA ASN A 258 13.60 26.17 7.83
C ASN A 258 13.33 24.82 8.52
N THR A 259 12.83 23.87 7.75
CA THR A 259 12.69 22.47 8.16
C THR A 259 13.72 21.62 7.45
N ASP A 260 14.17 20.55 8.10
CA ASP A 260 14.93 19.46 7.50
C ASP A 260 13.99 18.31 7.16
N ILE A 261 14.41 17.48 6.22
CA ILE A 261 13.70 16.25 5.87
C ILE A 261 14.41 15.09 6.55
N TYR A 262 13.65 14.31 7.31
CA TYR A 262 14.12 13.03 7.82
C TYR A 262 13.43 11.90 7.04
N LEU A 263 14.25 11.04 6.43
CA LEU A 263 13.79 9.85 5.73
C LEU A 263 13.98 8.65 6.64
N ASN A 264 12.93 7.84 6.80
CA ASN A 264 13.01 6.51 7.36
C ASN A 264 13.15 5.52 6.21
N LEU A 265 14.27 4.84 6.12
CA LEU A 265 14.62 3.98 4.99
C LEU A 265 14.65 2.52 5.42
N HIS A 266 13.96 1.67 4.66
CA HIS A 266 14.00 0.22 4.83
C HIS A 266 14.28 -0.47 3.50
N TYR A 267 15.46 -1.09 3.41
CA TYR A 267 15.91 -1.85 2.24
C TYR A 267 15.81 -3.36 2.50
N THR A 268 15.49 -4.11 1.45
CA THR A 268 15.42 -5.57 1.49
C THR A 268 16.37 -6.16 0.45
N PRO A 269 17.40 -6.93 0.86
CA PRO A 269 18.30 -7.62 -0.06
C PRO A 269 17.56 -8.57 -1.00
N ASN A 270 17.98 -8.61 -2.28
CA ASN A 270 17.34 -9.40 -3.32
C ASN A 270 18.26 -10.45 -3.99
N GLY A 271 19.43 -10.72 -3.39
CA GLY A 271 20.43 -11.66 -3.93
C GLY A 271 21.57 -11.00 -4.69
N THR A 272 21.49 -9.69 -4.97
CA THR A 272 22.55 -8.93 -5.67
C THR A 272 22.91 -7.70 -4.83
N PRO A 273 24.22 -7.44 -4.59
CA PRO A 273 24.61 -6.20 -3.91
C PRO A 273 24.38 -5.03 -4.86
N ILE A 274 23.79 -3.95 -4.34
CA ILE A 274 23.44 -2.79 -5.14
C ILE A 274 23.66 -1.49 -4.36
N ARG A 275 24.25 -0.49 -5.02
CA ARG A 275 24.33 0.87 -4.50
C ARG A 275 23.18 1.69 -5.07
N THR A 276 22.34 2.22 -4.20
CA THR A 276 21.09 2.88 -4.59
C THR A 276 20.77 4.07 -3.71
N HIS A 277 19.87 4.91 -4.17
CA HIS A 277 19.29 6.01 -3.41
C HIS A 277 17.82 6.24 -3.81
N VAL A 278 17.19 7.19 -3.15
CA VAL A 278 15.82 7.63 -3.46
C VAL A 278 15.84 9.09 -3.91
N LYS A 279 15.02 9.41 -4.92
CA LYS A 279 14.68 10.78 -5.29
C LYS A 279 13.30 11.13 -4.77
N ILE A 280 13.11 12.38 -4.38
CA ILE A 280 11.82 12.89 -3.93
C ILE A 280 11.49 14.12 -4.75
N GLY A 281 10.39 14.05 -5.50
CA GLY A 281 9.89 15.15 -6.31
C GLY A 281 8.74 15.86 -5.62
N PHE A 282 8.74 17.18 -5.63
CA PHE A 282 7.67 18.02 -5.10
C PHE A 282 7.13 18.94 -6.19
N THR A 283 5.81 19.01 -6.31
CA THR A 283 5.15 20.04 -7.12
C THR A 283 4.61 21.12 -6.21
N VAL A 284 4.97 22.38 -6.51
CA VAL A 284 4.65 23.54 -5.67
C VAL A 284 3.34 24.17 -6.11
N ALA A 285 2.51 24.59 -5.15
CA ALA A 285 1.31 25.36 -5.44
C ALA A 285 1.68 26.74 -6.00
N LYS A 286 1.10 27.13 -7.12
CA LYS A 286 1.26 28.46 -7.72
C LYS A 286 0.48 29.52 -6.96
N ASP A 287 -0.69 29.15 -6.45
CA ASP A 287 -1.61 29.97 -5.69
C ASP A 287 -1.86 29.33 -4.31
N PRO A 288 -2.28 30.10 -3.29
CA PRO A 288 -2.68 29.54 -2.01
C PRO A 288 -3.74 28.46 -2.18
N PRO A 289 -3.58 27.28 -1.58
CA PRO A 289 -4.55 26.20 -1.72
C PRO A 289 -5.88 26.57 -1.06
N LYS A 290 -6.96 26.01 -1.57
CA LYS A 290 -8.29 26.13 -0.94
C LYS A 290 -8.34 25.27 0.33
N HIS A 291 -7.73 24.12 0.29
CA HIS A 291 -7.76 23.12 1.35
C HIS A 291 -6.35 22.70 1.73
N GLN A 292 -6.17 22.35 3.00
CA GLN A 292 -4.95 21.73 3.51
C GLN A 292 -5.15 20.23 3.68
N VAL A 293 -4.14 19.44 3.30
CA VAL A 293 -4.07 18.02 3.63
C VAL A 293 -3.22 17.83 4.88
N LEU A 294 -3.77 17.12 5.85
CA LEU A 294 -3.08 16.70 7.07
C LEU A 294 -3.04 15.18 7.14
N MET A 295 -1.91 14.61 7.53
CA MET A 295 -1.81 13.20 7.91
C MET A 295 -1.94 13.11 9.43
N VAL A 296 -2.83 12.27 9.90
CA VAL A 296 -3.03 12.01 11.33
C VAL A 296 -2.97 10.52 11.62
N MET A 297 -2.61 10.19 12.84
CA MET A 297 -2.50 8.81 13.31
C MET A 297 -3.56 8.56 14.38
N VAL A 298 -4.32 7.49 14.23
CA VAL A 298 -5.25 7.01 15.23
C VAL A 298 -4.71 5.70 15.80
N SER A 299 -4.24 5.76 17.03
CA SER A 299 -3.64 4.64 17.74
C SER A 299 -3.92 4.79 19.23
N SER A 300 -4.15 3.69 19.95
CA SER A 300 -4.24 3.68 21.42
C SER A 300 -2.97 3.15 22.06
N ALA A 301 -2.16 2.49 21.28
CA ALA A 301 -1.06 1.67 21.74
C ALA A 301 0.26 2.29 21.31
N THR A 302 0.71 3.27 22.09
CA THR A 302 1.99 3.94 21.89
C THR A 302 3.02 3.60 22.94
N ASP A 303 2.67 2.73 23.90
CA ASP A 303 3.57 2.33 24.96
C ASP A 303 3.61 0.80 25.16
N ARG A 304 4.72 0.34 25.71
CA ARG A 304 5.00 -1.07 25.94
C ARG A 304 4.16 -1.68 27.07
N GLU A 305 3.61 -0.89 27.93
CA GLU A 305 2.81 -1.36 29.08
C GLU A 305 1.43 -1.85 28.61
N HIS A 306 0.83 -1.14 27.66
CA HIS A 306 -0.50 -1.41 27.15
C HIS A 306 -0.51 -2.26 25.86
N PHE A 307 0.62 -2.31 25.13
CA PHE A 307 0.77 -3.11 23.93
C PHE A 307 1.66 -4.32 24.16
N ARG A 308 1.03 -5.46 24.46
CA ARG A 308 1.71 -6.74 24.70
C ARG A 308 0.94 -7.85 24.00
N ILE A 309 1.49 -8.36 22.90
CA ILE A 309 0.95 -9.51 22.19
C ILE A 309 1.49 -10.78 22.85
N PRO A 310 0.65 -11.63 23.47
CA PRO A 310 1.12 -12.83 24.17
C PRO A 310 1.78 -13.82 23.21
N ALA A 311 2.73 -14.59 23.73
CA ALA A 311 3.32 -15.72 23.02
C ALA A 311 2.24 -16.71 22.58
N ASN A 312 2.36 -17.24 21.37
CA ASN A 312 1.46 -18.23 20.76
C ASN A 312 0.00 -17.79 20.59
N ASP A 313 -0.35 -16.53 20.81
CA ASP A 313 -1.70 -16.03 20.54
C ASP A 313 -1.90 -15.80 19.04
N GLY A 314 -2.80 -16.56 18.44
CA GLY A 314 -3.10 -16.49 17.01
C GLY A 314 -4.15 -15.44 16.63
N ASN A 315 -4.71 -14.69 17.59
CA ASN A 315 -5.74 -13.68 17.30
C ASN A 315 -5.88 -12.59 18.38
N TRP A 316 -4.76 -12.12 18.90
CA TRP A 316 -4.78 -11.07 19.91
C TRP A 316 -5.37 -9.76 19.35
N ALA A 317 -6.35 -9.20 20.08
CA ALA A 317 -6.94 -7.91 19.76
C ALA A 317 -6.17 -6.80 20.49
N ALA A 318 -5.62 -5.85 19.73
CA ALA A 318 -5.02 -4.65 20.32
C ALA A 318 -6.07 -3.76 20.96
N PRO A 319 -5.72 -2.96 21.98
CA PRO A 319 -6.57 -1.86 22.40
C PRO A 319 -6.91 -0.96 21.19
N ALA A 320 -8.17 -0.58 21.05
CA ALA A 320 -8.59 0.23 19.89
C ALA A 320 -8.03 1.65 19.95
N GLY A 321 -7.62 2.19 18.81
CA GLY A 321 -7.39 3.61 18.65
C GLY A 321 -8.71 4.35 18.46
N GLU A 322 -8.89 5.49 19.12
CA GLU A 322 -10.11 6.29 19.00
C GLU A 322 -9.78 7.77 18.92
N ALA A 323 -10.50 8.50 18.07
CA ALA A 323 -10.37 9.93 17.91
C ALA A 323 -11.73 10.57 17.60
N THR A 324 -12.11 11.64 18.33
CA THR A 324 -13.32 12.41 18.08
C THR A 324 -12.96 13.71 17.35
N PHE A 325 -13.53 13.94 16.19
CA PHE A 325 -13.30 15.13 15.40
C PHE A 325 -14.01 16.35 16.00
N VAL A 326 -13.27 17.44 16.21
CA VAL A 326 -13.83 18.69 16.77
C VAL A 326 -14.29 19.68 15.70
N ARG A 327 -14.16 19.32 14.43
CA ARG A 327 -14.61 20.10 13.26
C ARG A 327 -14.99 19.18 12.10
N ASP A 328 -15.68 19.75 11.11
CA ASP A 328 -15.96 19.06 9.87
C ASP A 328 -14.65 18.83 9.11
N VAL A 329 -14.46 17.61 8.58
CA VAL A 329 -13.33 17.25 7.74
C VAL A 329 -13.78 16.30 6.63
N GLU A 330 -12.92 16.06 5.67
CA GLU A 330 -13.08 14.97 4.70
C GLU A 330 -11.90 14.00 4.82
N ILE A 331 -12.16 12.74 5.06
CA ILE A 331 -11.13 11.69 5.00
C ILE A 331 -10.90 11.37 3.51
N ILE A 332 -9.67 11.57 3.05
CA ILE A 332 -9.27 11.35 1.66
C ILE A 332 -8.38 10.12 1.48
N SER A 333 -7.83 9.59 2.56
CA SER A 333 -7.06 8.34 2.51
C SER A 333 -6.98 7.67 3.87
N MET A 334 -6.79 6.35 3.85
CA MET A 334 -6.49 5.53 5.03
C MET A 334 -5.36 4.56 4.69
N MET A 335 -4.46 4.31 5.66
CA MET A 335 -3.39 3.34 5.50
C MET A 335 -3.19 2.58 6.81
N PRO A 336 -3.63 1.31 6.89
CA PRO A 336 -3.32 0.42 8.00
C PRO A 336 -1.82 0.16 8.09
N HIS A 337 -1.25 0.30 9.29
CA HIS A 337 0.15 -0.01 9.54
C HIS A 337 0.31 -0.93 10.74
N MET A 338 0.88 -2.09 10.50
CA MET A 338 1.31 -3.10 11.46
C MET A 338 2.58 -3.74 10.90
N HIS A 339 3.28 -4.54 11.71
CA HIS A 339 4.42 -5.30 11.24
C HIS A 339 4.06 -6.75 10.85
N VAL A 340 5.02 -7.67 10.95
CA VAL A 340 4.91 -9.04 10.40
C VAL A 340 3.84 -9.92 11.08
N ARG A 341 3.35 -9.53 12.26
CA ARG A 341 2.27 -10.26 12.95
C ARG A 341 0.89 -9.65 12.72
N GLY A 342 0.82 -8.51 12.05
CA GLY A 342 -0.45 -7.88 11.69
C GLY A 342 -1.36 -8.86 10.96
N LYS A 343 -2.62 -9.00 11.41
CA LYS A 343 -3.60 -9.92 10.85
C LYS A 343 -4.76 -9.22 10.17
N SER A 344 -5.33 -8.22 10.82
CA SER A 344 -6.44 -7.43 10.29
C SER A 344 -6.51 -6.05 10.91
N MET A 345 -7.04 -5.07 10.17
CA MET A 345 -7.34 -3.73 10.69
C MET A 345 -8.65 -3.21 10.11
N THR A 346 -9.46 -2.59 10.97
CA THR A 346 -10.78 -2.04 10.60
C THR A 346 -10.90 -0.60 11.06
N TYR A 347 -11.46 0.27 10.21
CA TYR A 347 -11.80 1.66 10.54
C TYR A 347 -13.30 1.81 10.57
N THR A 348 -13.82 2.23 11.71
CA THR A 348 -15.26 2.42 11.94
C THR A 348 -15.53 3.86 12.34
N LEU A 349 -16.45 4.51 11.63
CA LEU A 349 -16.88 5.87 11.90
C LEU A 349 -18.26 5.84 12.56
N THR A 350 -18.39 6.50 13.70
CA THR A 350 -19.67 6.77 14.36
C THR A 350 -20.00 8.23 14.18
N TYR A 351 -21.10 8.52 13.50
CA TYR A 351 -21.59 9.88 13.24
C TYR A 351 -22.31 10.48 14.46
N PRO A 352 -22.48 11.81 14.53
CA PRO A 352 -23.14 12.47 15.66
C PRO A 352 -24.62 12.04 15.87
N ASP A 353 -25.28 11.58 14.83
CA ASP A 353 -26.64 11.02 14.86
C ASP A 353 -26.71 9.57 15.34
N GLY A 354 -25.56 8.96 15.66
CA GLY A 354 -25.44 7.58 16.08
C GLY A 354 -25.32 6.56 14.95
N LYS A 355 -25.36 6.96 13.69
CA LYS A 355 -25.07 6.07 12.55
C LYS A 355 -23.65 5.54 12.68
N VAL A 356 -23.46 4.24 12.48
CA VAL A 356 -22.17 3.57 12.50
C VAL A 356 -21.85 3.03 11.10
N GLU A 357 -20.67 3.32 10.60
CA GLU A 357 -20.24 2.91 9.26
C GLU A 357 -18.80 2.38 9.29
N LYS A 358 -18.59 1.18 8.79
CA LYS A 358 -17.26 0.64 8.55
C LYS A 358 -16.75 1.24 7.23
N ILE A 359 -15.78 2.15 7.32
CA ILE A 359 -15.24 2.88 6.17
C ILE A 359 -14.02 2.22 5.54
N LEU A 360 -13.36 1.29 6.27
CA LEU A 360 -12.33 0.38 5.74
C LEU A 360 -12.31 -0.90 6.56
N ASP A 361 -12.23 -2.03 5.88
CA ASP A 361 -11.98 -3.34 6.48
C ASP A 361 -10.87 -4.07 5.71
N VAL A 362 -9.78 -4.39 6.39
CA VAL A 362 -8.65 -5.16 5.87
C VAL A 362 -8.55 -6.45 6.65
N PRO A 363 -9.33 -7.50 6.27
CA PRO A 363 -9.41 -8.77 7.01
C PRO A 363 -8.15 -9.63 6.89
N HIS A 364 -7.33 -9.37 5.88
CA HIS A 364 -6.08 -10.09 5.60
C HIS A 364 -4.97 -9.09 5.34
N TYR A 365 -4.42 -8.53 6.43
CA TYR A 365 -3.29 -7.61 6.33
C TYR A 365 -2.04 -8.38 5.86
N ASP A 366 -1.23 -7.75 5.03
CA ASP A 366 0.08 -8.26 4.60
C ASP A 366 1.12 -7.15 4.75
N PHE A 367 2.11 -7.37 5.60
CA PHE A 367 3.19 -6.43 5.88
C PHE A 367 3.96 -6.00 4.62
N ASN A 368 4.06 -6.89 3.61
CA ASN A 368 4.74 -6.55 2.36
C ASN A 368 3.92 -5.59 1.47
N TRP A 369 2.63 -5.44 1.77
CA TRP A 369 1.69 -4.60 1.02
C TRP A 369 0.93 -3.67 1.98
N GLN A 370 1.62 -2.68 2.50
CA GLN A 370 1.05 -1.66 3.39
C GLN A 370 0.27 -0.64 2.56
N LEU A 371 -0.86 -1.08 2.01
CA LEU A 371 -1.61 -0.33 1.01
C LEU A 371 -2.27 0.91 1.60
N LYS A 372 -2.21 2.00 0.83
CA LYS A 372 -3.03 3.20 1.04
C LYS A 372 -4.32 3.07 0.23
N TYR A 373 -5.42 3.44 0.86
CA TYR A 373 -6.78 3.39 0.32
C TYR A 373 -7.29 4.81 0.17
N ASP A 374 -7.32 5.32 -1.07
CA ASP A 374 -7.79 6.68 -1.36
C ASP A 374 -9.31 6.70 -1.47
N THR A 375 -9.93 7.63 -0.77
CA THR A 375 -11.39 7.70 -0.60
C THR A 375 -11.87 9.14 -0.52
N SER A 376 -13.17 9.34 -0.29
CA SER A 376 -13.79 10.64 0.01
C SER A 376 -14.94 10.39 0.97
N VAL A 377 -14.68 10.59 2.27
CA VAL A 377 -15.68 10.39 3.33
C VAL A 377 -15.83 11.69 4.11
N LYS A 378 -17.01 12.31 4.03
CA LYS A 378 -17.33 13.50 4.82
C LYS A 378 -17.59 13.13 6.27
N VAL A 379 -16.88 13.79 7.17
CA VAL A 379 -16.90 13.53 8.60
C VAL A 379 -17.33 14.80 9.33
N PRO A 380 -18.62 14.89 9.74
CA PRO A 380 -19.09 16.01 10.53
C PRO A 380 -18.40 16.11 11.90
N LYS A 381 -18.29 17.32 12.42
CA LYS A 381 -17.86 17.58 13.80
C LYS A 381 -18.64 16.71 14.77
N GLY A 382 -17.94 16.15 15.76
CA GLY A 382 -18.49 15.23 16.77
C GLY A 382 -18.52 13.76 16.32
N SER A 383 -18.13 13.45 15.09
CA SER A 383 -17.94 12.07 14.65
C SER A 383 -16.75 11.43 15.37
N LYS A 384 -16.86 10.14 15.66
CA LYS A 384 -15.80 9.35 16.31
C LYS A 384 -15.26 8.32 15.33
N LEU A 385 -13.95 8.35 15.09
CA LEU A 385 -13.23 7.33 14.35
C LEU A 385 -12.63 6.32 15.34
N ARG A 386 -12.90 5.05 15.11
CA ARG A 386 -12.33 3.92 15.85
C ARG A 386 -11.52 3.04 14.89
N VAL A 387 -10.33 2.65 15.31
CA VAL A 387 -9.45 1.72 14.59
C VAL A 387 -9.22 0.50 15.48
N ASP A 388 -9.60 -0.68 14.98
CA ASP A 388 -9.41 -1.97 15.63
C ASP A 388 -8.37 -2.79 14.87
N ALA A 389 -7.48 -3.49 15.55
CA ALA A 389 -6.47 -4.34 14.93
C ALA A 389 -6.32 -5.68 15.65
N HIS A 390 -6.01 -6.73 14.88
CA HIS A 390 -5.69 -8.06 15.40
C HIS A 390 -4.33 -8.53 14.90
N TYR A 391 -3.70 -9.37 15.72
CA TYR A 391 -2.35 -9.91 15.47
C TYR A 391 -2.35 -11.43 15.58
N ASP A 392 -1.45 -12.06 14.81
CA ASP A 392 -1.17 -13.50 14.89
C ASP A 392 0.30 -13.72 15.29
N ASN A 393 0.52 -13.96 16.59
CA ASN A 393 1.83 -14.31 17.15
C ASN A 393 1.99 -15.83 17.30
N SER A 394 1.22 -16.64 16.57
CA SER A 394 1.32 -18.09 16.59
C SER A 394 2.34 -18.64 15.58
N ALA A 395 2.64 -19.94 15.71
CA ALA A 395 3.46 -20.68 14.76
C ALA A 395 2.78 -20.85 13.37
N ASN A 396 1.48 -20.57 13.24
CA ASN A 396 0.78 -20.60 11.95
C ASN A 396 1.11 -19.39 11.08
N ASN A 397 1.55 -18.29 11.67
CA ASN A 397 2.05 -17.14 10.93
C ASN A 397 3.48 -17.40 10.46
N LYS A 398 3.64 -17.71 9.17
CA LYS A 398 4.95 -18.02 8.55
C LYS A 398 5.96 -16.87 8.57
N TYR A 399 5.51 -15.63 8.79
CA TYR A 399 6.37 -14.45 8.88
C TYR A 399 6.78 -14.14 10.33
N ASN A 400 6.19 -14.82 11.32
CA ASN A 400 6.51 -14.62 12.72
C ASN A 400 7.91 -15.16 13.03
N PRO A 401 8.89 -14.33 13.41
CA PRO A 401 10.24 -14.79 13.66
C PRO A 401 10.38 -15.63 14.94
N ASN A 402 9.49 -15.45 15.92
CA ASN A 402 9.50 -16.22 17.16
C ASN A 402 8.11 -16.22 17.85
N PRO A 403 7.32 -17.29 17.69
CA PRO A 403 6.00 -17.38 18.30
C PRO A 403 6.05 -17.60 19.83
N ASN A 404 7.16 -18.03 20.39
CA ASN A 404 7.29 -18.37 21.80
C ASN A 404 7.62 -17.17 22.71
N ARG A 405 7.53 -15.95 22.20
CA ARG A 405 7.81 -14.72 22.93
C ARG A 405 6.64 -13.75 22.86
N ASP A 406 6.47 -13.02 23.96
CA ASP A 406 5.64 -11.84 23.95
C ASP A 406 6.26 -10.77 23.06
N VAL A 407 5.40 -9.99 22.39
CA VAL A 407 5.82 -8.92 21.48
C VAL A 407 5.26 -7.60 21.96
N TYR A 408 6.08 -6.57 21.96
CA TYR A 408 5.76 -5.25 22.46
C TYR A 408 5.78 -4.22 21.33
N TYR A 409 5.26 -3.03 21.63
CA TYR A 409 5.36 -1.89 20.72
C TYR A 409 6.82 -1.51 20.48
N GLY A 410 7.17 -1.34 19.22
CA GLY A 410 8.52 -0.93 18.80
C GLY A 410 8.60 -0.73 17.29
N GLU A 411 9.70 -0.10 16.83
CA GLU A 411 9.86 0.35 15.46
C GLU A 411 10.37 -0.74 14.51
N GLN A 412 10.97 -1.80 15.05
CA GLN A 412 11.60 -2.81 14.21
C GLN A 412 10.60 -3.86 13.71
N THR A 413 10.89 -4.45 12.56
CA THR A 413 10.05 -5.48 11.91
C THR A 413 9.65 -6.64 12.83
N TRP A 414 10.53 -7.03 13.77
CA TRP A 414 10.24 -8.10 14.75
C TRP A 414 9.52 -7.64 16.01
N GLU A 415 9.39 -6.35 16.24
CA GLU A 415 8.48 -5.72 17.18
C GLU A 415 7.13 -5.51 16.49
N GLU A 416 6.20 -4.77 17.09
CA GLU A 416 4.93 -4.46 16.44
C GLU A 416 4.50 -3.02 16.66
N MET A 417 3.72 -2.52 15.71
CA MET A 417 3.00 -1.25 15.80
C MET A 417 1.53 -1.43 15.48
N MET A 418 0.71 -0.52 15.97
CA MET A 418 -0.70 -0.39 15.57
C MET A 418 -0.95 1.07 15.25
N ILE A 419 -0.97 1.42 13.97
CA ILE A 419 -1.22 2.80 13.54
C ILE A 419 -2.25 2.80 12.40
N GLY A 420 -3.36 3.49 12.65
CA GLY A 420 -4.31 3.84 11.61
C GLY A 420 -3.96 5.22 11.06
N TYR A 421 -3.22 5.28 9.96
CA TYR A 421 -2.98 6.54 9.26
C TYR A 421 -4.23 7.02 8.56
N VAL A 422 -4.51 8.32 8.64
CA VAL A 422 -5.67 8.94 8.01
C VAL A 422 -5.25 10.27 7.39
N GLY A 423 -5.41 10.39 6.07
CA GLY A 423 -5.28 11.65 5.36
C GLY A 423 -6.58 12.43 5.44
N VAL A 424 -6.55 13.63 5.96
CA VAL A 424 -7.74 14.48 6.09
C VAL A 424 -7.57 15.79 5.35
N LEU A 425 -8.67 16.25 4.75
CA LEU A 425 -8.79 17.53 4.09
C LEU A 425 -9.51 18.50 5.03
N VAL A 426 -8.95 19.69 5.20
CA VAL A 426 -9.50 20.74 6.04
C VAL A 426 -9.48 22.09 5.32
N ASP A 427 -10.49 22.93 5.61
CA ASP A 427 -10.63 24.26 5.00
C ASP A 427 -9.70 25.34 5.62
N ASP A 428 -9.06 25.01 6.74
CA ASP A 428 -8.16 25.91 7.45
C ASP A 428 -6.69 25.62 7.07
N PRO A 429 -6.06 26.47 6.25
CA PRO A 429 -4.70 26.21 5.76
C PRO A 429 -3.60 26.32 6.84
N LYS A 430 -3.92 26.75 8.03
CA LYS A 430 -2.97 26.89 9.14
C LYS A 430 -3.27 26.01 10.34
N LEU A 431 -4.21 25.08 10.18
CA LEU A 431 -4.60 24.20 11.25
C LEU A 431 -3.45 23.29 11.67
N ASP A 432 -3.17 23.29 12.96
CA ASP A 432 -2.30 22.27 13.57
C ASP A 432 -3.04 20.92 13.64
N PRO A 433 -2.47 19.81 13.16
CA PRO A 433 -3.10 18.50 13.22
C PRO A 433 -3.61 18.11 14.60
N ARG A 434 -2.93 18.57 15.67
CA ARG A 434 -3.32 18.33 17.06
C ARG A 434 -4.66 18.97 17.44
N GLN A 435 -5.14 19.95 16.68
CA GLN A 435 -6.42 20.63 16.89
C GLN A 435 -7.59 19.96 16.15
N LEU A 436 -7.36 18.84 15.48
CA LEU A 436 -8.40 18.08 14.80
C LEU A 436 -9.26 17.26 15.76
N PHE A 437 -8.69 16.84 16.87
CA PHE A 437 -9.30 15.90 17.79
C PHE A 437 -9.54 16.51 19.17
N GLU A 438 -10.52 15.98 19.88
CA GLU A 438 -10.64 16.22 21.30
C GLU A 438 -9.35 15.78 21.99
N SER A 439 -8.81 16.68 22.85
CA SER A 439 -7.67 16.32 23.67
C SER A 439 -8.08 15.18 24.62
N ILE A 440 -7.47 14.03 24.46
CA ILE A 440 -7.61 12.94 25.43
C ILE A 440 -7.00 13.47 26.73
N ARG A 441 -7.84 13.86 27.68
CA ARG A 441 -7.38 14.10 29.06
C ARG A 441 -6.96 12.73 29.61
N ARG A 442 -5.65 12.50 29.60
CA ARG A 442 -5.04 11.37 30.30
C ARG A 442 -5.02 11.61 31.80
#